data_24b0f9c6aea110e60f8a51416dbf6f81
#
_entry.id   24b0f9c6aea110e60f8a51416dbf6f81
#
_cell.length_a   1.000
_cell.length_b   1.000
_cell.length_c   1.000
_cell.angle_alpha   90.00
_cell.angle_beta   90.00
_cell.angle_gamma   90.00
#
_symmetry.space_group_name_H-M   'P 1'
#
loop_
_entity.id
_entity.type
_entity.pdbx_description
1 polymer ?
#
loop_
_entity_poly.entity_id
_entity_poly.type
_entity_poly.pdbx_seq_one_letter_code
_entity_poly.pdbx_strand_id
1 'polypeptide(L)'
;MEKITKPLSGYLMVLVAIALIPAIIILLMNQVILLGIALIVLFILTLPGFFTLQPNKAMVLILFGAYKGTVKANGFFWVNPFMTKNKISLRVRNFENKPLKVNDKIGNPVMVGTIVVWQVEDTFKATFEVEDYENFIHLQSDAAVRKMAGKYPYDDFEAEDAEITLRSGVEDVNHSLEAEISDRLHHAGIKVIEARISHLAYSQEIASAMLQRQQATAIVAARRKIVDGAVGMVEMALEDLKIKGIVDFEEEKKAAMVSNLMVVLCSDRAASPVLNVGTLNQ
;
A
#
# COMPACT_ATOMS: atom_id res chain seq x y z
N MET A 1 15.59 10.96 21.31
CA MET A 1 15.78 9.50 21.41
C MET A 1 14.89 8.93 22.49
N GLU A 2 14.17 7.87 22.16
CA GLU A 2 13.29 7.18 23.12
C GLU A 2 14.09 6.61 24.29
N LYS A 3 13.66 6.90 25.52
CA LYS A 3 14.25 6.36 26.75
C LYS A 3 13.30 5.36 27.39
N ILE A 4 13.67 4.08 27.41
CA ILE A 4 12.87 3.05 28.08
C ILE A 4 13.07 3.16 29.58
N THR A 5 11.99 3.35 30.34
CA THR A 5 12.01 3.48 31.80
C THR A 5 11.31 2.28 32.42
N LYS A 6 11.92 1.74 33.50
CA LYS A 6 11.30 0.69 34.30
C LYS A 6 10.56 1.33 35.48
N PRO A 7 9.23 1.29 35.53
CA PRO A 7 8.45 1.80 36.64
C PRO A 7 8.55 0.87 37.85
N LEU A 8 8.17 1.37 39.02
CA LEU A 8 8.05 0.55 40.23
C LEU A 8 6.87 -0.44 40.06
N SER A 9 6.98 -1.60 40.70
CA SER A 9 5.87 -2.57 40.72
C SER A 9 4.67 -1.95 41.45
N GLY A 10 3.50 -1.97 40.80
CA GLY A 10 2.27 -1.52 41.39
C GLY A 10 1.87 -2.33 42.64
N TYR A 11 2.13 -3.66 42.63
CA TYR A 11 1.84 -4.52 43.79
C TYR A 11 2.63 -4.15 45.00
N LEU A 12 3.91 -3.82 44.87
CA LEU A 12 4.75 -3.36 45.97
C LEU A 12 4.22 -2.05 46.54
N MET A 13 3.83 -1.10 45.68
CA MET A 13 3.30 0.19 46.14
C MET A 13 1.90 0.06 46.76
N VAL A 14 1.09 -0.93 46.34
CA VAL A 14 -0.17 -1.26 47.06
C VAL A 14 0.11 -1.75 48.48
N LEU A 15 1.11 -2.63 48.67
CA LEU A 15 1.53 -3.06 49.99
C LEU A 15 1.96 -1.90 50.89
N VAL A 16 2.75 -0.96 50.35
CA VAL A 16 3.14 0.24 51.04
C VAL A 16 1.91 1.10 51.40
N ALA A 17 0.98 1.31 50.48
CA ALA A 17 -0.25 2.07 50.71
C ALA A 17 -1.13 1.39 51.79
N ILE A 18 -1.26 0.06 51.77
CA ILE A 18 -1.98 -0.69 52.82
C ILE A 18 -1.30 -0.56 54.19
N ALA A 19 0.05 -0.58 54.25
CA ALA A 19 0.79 -0.42 55.47
C ALA A 19 0.70 0.99 56.05
N LEU A 20 0.44 2.01 55.25
CA LEU A 20 0.22 3.39 55.72
C LEU A 20 -1.10 3.53 56.49
N ILE A 21 -2.14 2.75 56.20
CA ILE A 21 -3.45 2.84 56.85
C ILE A 21 -3.36 2.58 58.34
N PRO A 22 -2.82 1.43 58.83
CA PRO A 22 -2.67 1.20 60.28
C PRO A 22 -1.70 2.19 60.91
N ALA A 23 -0.66 2.65 60.26
CA ALA A 23 0.23 3.68 60.77
C ALA A 23 -0.49 4.99 61.04
N ILE A 24 -1.37 5.41 60.11
CA ILE A 24 -2.22 6.60 60.28
C ILE A 24 -3.14 6.43 61.48
N ILE A 25 -3.80 5.27 61.64
CA ILE A 25 -4.72 5.00 62.76
C ILE A 25 -3.99 5.07 64.10
N ILE A 26 -2.83 4.44 64.22
CA ILE A 26 -2.03 4.41 65.42
C ILE A 26 -1.59 5.85 65.83
N LEU A 27 -1.17 6.68 64.88
CA LEU A 27 -0.76 8.04 65.11
C LEU A 27 -1.91 8.91 65.58
N LEU A 28 -3.09 8.77 65.01
CA LEU A 28 -4.28 9.50 65.41
C LEU A 28 -4.75 9.09 66.82
N MET A 29 -4.67 7.78 67.15
CA MET A 29 -4.99 7.28 68.50
C MET A 29 -4.03 7.82 69.57
N ASN A 30 -2.74 7.96 69.22
CA ASN A 30 -1.74 8.53 70.11
C ASN A 30 -1.75 10.09 70.18
N GLN A 31 -2.77 10.71 69.62
CA GLN A 31 -2.94 12.19 69.60
C GLN A 31 -1.84 12.96 68.85
N VAL A 32 -1.05 12.27 68.01
CA VAL A 32 -0.04 12.91 67.15
C VAL A 32 -0.71 13.37 65.84
N ILE A 33 -1.66 14.32 65.97
CA ILE A 33 -2.60 14.72 64.90
C ILE A 33 -1.86 15.27 63.70
N LEU A 34 -0.82 16.09 63.85
CA LEU A 34 -0.10 16.73 62.76
C LEU A 34 0.58 15.72 61.84
N LEU A 35 1.22 14.69 62.42
CA LEU A 35 1.87 13.64 61.66
C LEU A 35 0.84 12.70 60.98
N GLY A 36 -0.29 12.46 61.64
CA GLY A 36 -1.41 11.69 61.07
C GLY A 36 -1.96 12.36 59.80
N ILE A 37 -2.19 13.68 59.86
CA ILE A 37 -2.66 14.47 58.68
C ILE A 37 -1.61 14.43 57.55
N ALA A 38 -0.31 14.57 57.89
CA ALA A 38 0.75 14.52 56.88
C ALA A 38 0.79 13.15 56.15
N LEU A 39 0.60 12.03 56.88
CA LEU A 39 0.52 10.71 56.29
C LEU A 39 -0.74 10.49 55.44
N ILE A 40 -1.88 11.08 55.83
CA ILE A 40 -3.11 11.06 55.02
C ILE A 40 -2.87 11.78 53.68
N VAL A 41 -2.28 12.95 53.69
CA VAL A 41 -1.94 13.72 52.51
C VAL A 41 -0.98 12.89 51.59
N LEU A 42 0.05 12.28 52.21
CA LEU A 42 0.99 11.42 51.48
C LEU A 42 0.27 10.23 50.87
N PHE A 43 -0.64 9.56 51.56
CA PHE A 43 -1.45 8.47 51.06
C PHE A 43 -2.30 8.92 49.86
N ILE A 44 -3.01 10.03 49.95
CA ILE A 44 -3.83 10.58 48.88
C ILE A 44 -2.95 10.87 47.62
N LEU A 45 -1.76 11.44 47.85
CA LEU A 45 -0.83 11.76 46.77
C LEU A 45 -0.27 10.49 46.05
N THR A 46 -0.24 9.34 46.73
CA THR A 46 0.25 8.11 46.08
C THR A 46 -0.76 7.52 45.09
N LEU A 47 -2.06 7.76 45.26
CA LEU A 47 -3.14 7.15 44.49
C LEU A 47 -3.05 7.45 42.97
N PRO A 48 -2.83 8.70 42.53
CA PRO A 48 -2.71 9.00 41.10
C PRO A 48 -1.51 8.35 40.42
N GLY A 49 -0.54 7.83 41.20
CA GLY A 49 0.66 7.16 40.68
C GLY A 49 0.37 5.80 40.00
N PHE A 50 -0.71 5.12 40.37
CA PHE A 50 -1.04 3.81 39.84
C PHE A 50 -1.55 3.86 38.43
N PHE A 51 -1.12 2.85 37.59
CA PHE A 51 -1.65 2.65 36.26
C PHE A 51 -1.45 1.20 35.80
N THR A 52 -2.29 0.78 34.88
CA THR A 52 -2.20 -0.52 34.20
C THR A 52 -1.81 -0.33 32.75
N LEU A 53 -0.94 -1.18 32.24
CA LEU A 53 -0.52 -1.19 30.86
C LEU A 53 -0.80 -2.54 30.22
N GLN A 54 -1.61 -2.54 29.16
CA GLN A 54 -1.95 -3.74 28.39
C GLN A 54 -0.81 -4.11 27.43
N PRO A 55 -0.73 -5.37 26.98
CA PRO A 55 0.20 -5.77 25.92
C PRO A 55 0.04 -4.91 24.66
N ASN A 56 1.15 -4.62 24.01
CA ASN A 56 1.22 -3.77 22.81
C ASN A 56 0.65 -2.36 23.01
N LYS A 57 0.82 -1.82 24.20
CA LYS A 57 0.64 -0.39 24.50
C LYS A 57 1.89 0.14 25.19
N ALA A 58 2.17 1.41 25.00
CA ALA A 58 3.22 2.14 25.69
C ALA A 58 2.62 3.29 26.50
N MET A 59 3.33 3.67 27.56
CA MET A 59 3.00 4.82 28.38
C MET A 59 4.15 5.81 28.35
N VAL A 60 3.92 6.96 27.76
CA VAL A 60 4.87 8.08 27.73
C VAL A 60 4.70 8.89 29.02
N LEU A 61 5.81 9.07 29.75
CA LEU A 61 5.84 9.74 31.05
C LEU A 61 6.48 11.13 30.90
N ILE A 62 5.73 12.14 31.30
CA ILE A 62 6.15 13.54 31.27
C ILE A 62 6.05 14.11 32.67
N LEU A 63 7.12 14.73 33.21
CA LEU A 63 7.14 15.37 34.49
C LEU A 63 7.41 16.88 34.31
N PHE A 64 6.45 17.71 34.63
CA PHE A 64 6.56 19.18 34.53
C PHE A 64 7.06 19.66 33.16
N GLY A 65 6.52 19.04 32.06
CA GLY A 65 6.94 19.34 30.68
C GLY A 65 8.18 18.60 30.21
N ALA A 66 8.95 17.94 31.08
CA ALA A 66 10.12 17.19 30.71
C ALA A 66 9.80 15.72 30.43
N TYR A 67 10.21 15.18 29.29
CA TYR A 67 10.12 13.77 28.98
C TYR A 67 11.03 12.95 29.91
N LYS A 68 10.48 11.99 30.63
CA LYS A 68 11.21 11.12 31.57
C LYS A 68 11.47 9.72 31.05
N GLY A 69 10.68 9.29 30.07
CA GLY A 69 10.83 8.02 29.40
C GLY A 69 9.51 7.37 29.05
N THR A 70 9.58 6.21 28.40
CA THR A 70 8.44 5.40 27.97
C THR A 70 8.47 4.04 28.64
N VAL A 71 7.32 3.57 29.12
CA VAL A 71 7.11 2.22 29.66
C VAL A 71 6.45 1.38 28.56
N LYS A 72 7.12 0.31 28.11
CA LYS A 72 6.60 -0.65 27.13
C LYS A 72 6.21 -2.00 27.75
N ALA A 73 6.65 -2.25 29.02
CA ALA A 73 6.32 -3.48 29.73
C ALA A 73 4.83 -3.47 30.12
N ASN A 74 4.13 -4.58 29.86
CA ASN A 74 2.76 -4.76 30.32
C ASN A 74 2.70 -5.17 31.79
N GLY A 75 1.65 -4.72 32.49
CA GLY A 75 1.43 -5.04 33.89
C GLY A 75 0.81 -3.91 34.68
N PHE A 76 0.89 -4.06 36.01
CA PHE A 76 0.43 -3.07 36.98
C PHE A 76 1.63 -2.36 37.62
N PHE A 77 1.68 -1.05 37.48
CA PHE A 77 2.83 -0.24 37.83
C PHE A 77 2.45 1.01 38.62
N TRP A 78 3.47 1.59 39.26
CA TRP A 78 3.39 2.86 39.93
C TRP A 78 4.52 3.79 39.48
N VAL A 79 4.19 5.05 39.23
CA VAL A 79 5.13 6.13 38.92
C VAL A 79 4.82 7.35 39.75
N ASN A 80 5.71 8.33 39.75
CA ASN A 80 5.49 9.60 40.43
C ASN A 80 4.11 10.19 40.08
N PRO A 81 3.26 10.52 41.09
CA PRO A 81 1.90 11.01 40.86
C PRO A 81 1.82 12.31 40.05
N PHE A 82 2.87 13.13 40.06
CA PHE A 82 2.95 14.37 39.28
C PHE A 82 3.29 14.15 37.78
N MET A 83 3.48 12.92 37.36
CA MET A 83 3.72 12.62 35.96
C MET A 83 2.42 12.56 35.16
N THR A 84 2.39 13.27 34.04
CA THR A 84 1.38 13.10 33.00
C THR A 84 1.66 11.79 32.23
N LYS A 85 0.61 11.04 31.97
CA LYS A 85 0.67 9.69 31.39
C LYS A 85 -0.08 9.67 30.07
N ASN A 86 0.63 9.58 28.93
CA ASN A 86 0.04 9.49 27.61
C ASN A 86 0.16 8.05 27.08
N LYS A 87 -0.99 7.43 26.81
CA LYS A 87 -1.04 6.06 26.25
C LYS A 87 -0.93 6.09 24.75
N ILE A 88 -0.03 5.27 24.20
CA ILE A 88 0.12 5.06 22.76
C ILE A 88 -0.06 3.58 22.46
N SER A 89 -0.75 3.26 21.36
CA SER A 89 -0.87 1.90 20.87
C SER A 89 0.33 1.56 20.00
N LEU A 90 0.97 0.42 20.27
CA LEU A 90 2.04 -0.16 19.45
C LEU A 90 1.51 -1.26 18.53
N ARG A 91 0.18 -1.44 18.49
CA ARG A 91 -0.45 -2.44 17.61
C ARG A 91 -0.35 -2.02 16.16
N VAL A 92 -0.26 -3.00 15.31
CA VAL A 92 -0.38 -2.79 13.87
C VAL A 92 -1.77 -2.24 13.56
N ARG A 93 -1.80 -1.22 12.72
CA ARG A 93 -3.01 -0.57 12.22
C ARG A 93 -2.93 -0.49 10.70
N ASN A 94 -4.06 -0.47 10.09
CA ASN A 94 -4.20 -0.21 8.67
C ASN A 94 -5.17 0.95 8.45
N PHE A 95 -4.96 1.65 7.37
CA PHE A 95 -5.95 2.58 6.83
C PHE A 95 -5.98 2.46 5.32
N GLU A 96 -7.11 2.79 4.75
CA GLU A 96 -7.32 2.89 3.32
C GLU A 96 -7.59 4.36 2.97
N ASN A 97 -6.76 4.92 2.09
CA ASN A 97 -7.01 6.25 1.55
C ASN A 97 -8.12 6.19 0.51
N LYS A 98 -8.98 7.21 0.53
CA LYS A 98 -9.92 7.42 -0.57
C LYS A 98 -9.15 7.61 -1.88
N PRO A 99 -9.67 7.08 -3.00
CA PRO A 99 -9.00 7.25 -4.28
C PRO A 99 -8.68 8.73 -4.57
N LEU A 100 -7.40 9.00 -4.76
CA LEU A 100 -6.87 10.33 -5.02
C LEU A 100 -6.69 10.53 -6.52
N LYS A 101 -7.18 11.64 -7.06
CA LYS A 101 -6.95 12.03 -8.45
C LYS A 101 -5.52 12.56 -8.59
N VAL A 102 -4.72 11.88 -9.40
CA VAL A 102 -3.31 12.22 -9.68
C VAL A 102 -3.04 12.08 -11.18
N ASN A 103 -1.97 12.68 -11.66
CA ASN A 103 -1.53 12.47 -13.04
C ASN A 103 -0.42 11.41 -13.05
N ASP A 104 -0.49 10.52 -14.03
CA ASP A 104 0.57 9.55 -14.31
C ASP A 104 1.79 10.21 -14.97
N LYS A 105 2.83 9.43 -15.30
CA LYS A 105 4.06 9.90 -15.95
C LYS A 105 3.79 10.62 -17.29
N ILE A 106 2.75 10.22 -18.00
CA ILE A 106 2.38 10.78 -19.33
C ILE A 106 1.47 12.00 -19.18
N GLY A 107 0.87 12.21 -18.00
CA GLY A 107 -0.05 13.30 -17.70
C GLY A 107 -1.53 12.89 -17.74
N ASN A 108 -1.84 11.60 -17.83
CA ASN A 108 -3.22 11.12 -17.78
C ASN A 108 -3.75 11.21 -16.33
N PRO A 109 -4.95 11.76 -16.11
CA PRO A 109 -5.55 11.76 -14.80
C PRO A 109 -6.06 10.37 -14.41
N VAL A 110 -5.52 9.85 -13.32
CA VAL A 110 -5.84 8.52 -12.75
C VAL A 110 -6.32 8.66 -11.32
N MET A 111 -7.15 7.73 -10.89
CA MET A 111 -7.64 7.58 -9.52
C MET A 111 -6.85 6.46 -8.84
N VAL A 112 -6.09 6.79 -7.80
CA VAL A 112 -5.26 5.82 -7.06
C VAL A 112 -5.69 5.81 -5.61
N GLY A 113 -6.16 4.66 -5.12
CA GLY A 113 -6.39 4.36 -3.71
C GLY A 113 -5.26 3.49 -3.16
N THR A 114 -4.93 3.64 -1.89
CA THR A 114 -3.85 2.87 -1.25
C THR A 114 -4.26 2.38 0.11
N ILE A 115 -3.76 1.21 0.48
CA ILE A 115 -3.82 0.66 1.83
C ILE A 115 -2.41 0.72 2.41
N VAL A 116 -2.29 1.27 3.61
CA VAL A 116 -1.02 1.36 4.34
C VAL A 116 -1.18 0.65 5.68
N VAL A 117 -0.29 -0.29 5.95
CA VAL A 117 -0.18 -1.03 7.20
C VAL A 117 1.02 -0.50 7.97
N TRP A 118 0.80 -0.04 9.18
CA TRP A 118 1.80 0.69 9.96
C TRP A 118 1.68 0.43 11.46
N GLN A 119 2.72 0.77 12.21
CA GLN A 119 2.75 0.75 13.68
C GLN A 119 3.68 1.84 14.21
N VAL A 120 3.44 2.26 15.45
CA VAL A 120 4.38 3.16 16.15
C VAL A 120 5.59 2.35 16.62
N GLU A 121 6.79 2.77 16.23
CA GLU A 121 8.07 2.19 16.64
C GLU A 121 8.75 3.02 17.73
N ASP A 122 8.85 4.34 17.51
CA ASP A 122 9.41 5.31 18.47
C ASP A 122 8.30 6.19 19.02
N THR A 123 7.94 5.94 20.28
CA THR A 123 6.86 6.68 20.95
C THR A 123 7.22 8.12 21.28
N PHE A 124 8.52 8.42 21.44
CA PHE A 124 8.97 9.78 21.68
C PHE A 124 8.73 10.65 20.44
N LYS A 125 9.18 10.18 19.28
CA LYS A 125 8.97 10.90 18.01
C LYS A 125 7.48 11.07 17.72
N ALA A 126 6.70 9.99 17.85
CA ALA A 126 5.25 10.04 17.58
C ALA A 126 4.47 10.97 18.52
N THR A 127 5.00 11.26 19.74
CA THR A 127 4.33 12.13 20.71
C THR A 127 4.77 13.58 20.63
N PHE A 128 6.05 13.85 20.29
CA PHE A 128 6.65 15.17 20.47
C PHE A 128 7.15 15.82 19.18
N GLU A 129 7.42 15.03 18.13
CA GLU A 129 7.89 15.58 16.85
C GLU A 129 6.73 15.83 15.88
N VAL A 130 5.56 15.23 16.13
CA VAL A 130 4.35 15.39 15.31
C VAL A 130 3.15 15.63 16.23
N GLU A 131 2.30 16.58 15.89
CA GLU A 131 1.12 16.94 16.70
C GLU A 131 0.05 15.84 16.63
N ASP A 132 -0.29 15.39 15.42
CA ASP A 132 -1.23 14.30 15.16
C ASP A 132 -0.59 13.33 14.16
N TYR A 133 0.00 12.27 14.68
CA TYR A 133 0.68 11.28 13.84
C TYR A 133 -0.29 10.51 12.92
N GLU A 134 -1.56 10.34 13.29
CA GLU A 134 -2.55 9.66 12.44
C GLU A 134 -2.85 10.52 11.20
N ASN A 135 -3.14 11.79 11.39
CA ASN A 135 -3.34 12.72 10.28
C ASN A 135 -2.07 12.92 9.44
N PHE A 136 -0.91 12.97 10.10
CA PHE A 136 0.38 13.06 9.43
C PHE A 136 0.62 11.89 8.48
N ILE A 137 0.30 10.65 8.91
CA ILE A 137 0.41 9.45 8.07
C ILE A 137 -0.46 9.58 6.82
N HIS A 138 -1.71 10.03 6.96
CA HIS A 138 -2.61 10.23 5.83
C HIS A 138 -2.04 11.23 4.81
N LEU A 139 -1.61 12.40 5.26
CA LEU A 139 -1.09 13.45 4.39
C LEU A 139 0.21 13.03 3.69
N GLN A 140 1.12 12.36 4.39
CA GLN A 140 2.38 11.89 3.81
C GLN A 140 2.16 10.74 2.83
N SER A 141 1.19 9.87 3.10
CA SER A 141 0.80 8.79 2.16
C SER A 141 0.23 9.38 0.88
N ASP A 142 -0.65 10.38 0.94
CA ASP A 142 -1.16 11.06 -0.24
C ASP A 142 -0.05 11.72 -1.06
N ALA A 143 0.91 12.35 -0.39
CA ALA A 143 2.07 12.95 -1.05
C ALA A 143 2.97 11.91 -1.74
N ALA A 144 3.16 10.75 -1.10
CA ALA A 144 3.90 9.63 -1.67
C ALA A 144 3.19 9.05 -2.91
N VAL A 145 1.87 8.88 -2.86
CA VAL A 145 1.06 8.43 -3.99
C VAL A 145 1.20 9.38 -5.18
N ARG A 146 1.12 10.69 -4.97
CA ARG A 146 1.31 11.67 -6.04
C ARG A 146 2.69 11.57 -6.69
N LYS A 147 3.74 11.44 -5.87
CA LYS A 147 5.12 11.30 -6.36
C LYS A 147 5.33 9.99 -7.10
N MET A 148 4.78 8.90 -6.60
CA MET A 148 4.86 7.58 -7.21
C MET A 148 4.12 7.56 -8.57
N ALA A 149 2.87 8.06 -8.63
CA ALA A 149 2.09 8.10 -9.86
C ALA A 149 2.81 8.88 -10.98
N GLY A 150 3.48 9.99 -10.65
CA GLY A 150 4.28 10.75 -11.61
C GLY A 150 5.54 10.04 -12.13
N LYS A 151 5.96 8.91 -11.54
CA LYS A 151 7.12 8.14 -12.00
C LYS A 151 6.76 7.08 -13.04
N TYR A 152 5.56 6.52 -12.97
CA TYR A 152 5.12 5.39 -13.77
C TYR A 152 3.93 5.77 -14.65
N PRO A 153 3.88 5.34 -15.92
CA PRO A 153 2.68 5.45 -16.72
C PRO A 153 1.61 4.48 -16.19
N TYR A 154 0.33 4.82 -16.38
CA TYR A 154 -0.78 3.93 -16.01
C TYR A 154 -0.73 2.62 -16.79
N ASP A 155 -0.60 2.73 -18.10
CA ASP A 155 -0.55 1.63 -19.06
C ASP A 155 0.37 2.03 -20.22
N ASP A 156 1.04 1.07 -20.81
CA ASP A 156 1.88 1.32 -21.97
C ASP A 156 1.33 0.56 -23.17
N PHE A 157 0.83 1.31 -24.16
CA PHE A 157 0.25 0.75 -25.37
C PHE A 157 1.23 0.76 -26.54
N GLU A 158 2.37 1.43 -26.43
CA GLU A 158 3.24 1.73 -27.56
C GLU A 158 4.67 1.17 -27.42
N ALA A 159 5.09 0.78 -26.23
CA ALA A 159 6.45 0.29 -26.02
C ALA A 159 6.57 -1.21 -26.34
N GLU A 160 7.41 -1.53 -27.28
CA GLU A 160 7.93 -2.89 -27.52
C GLU A 160 8.89 -3.31 -26.37
N ASP A 161 9.41 -2.35 -25.59
CA ASP A 161 10.26 -2.57 -24.42
C ASP A 161 9.42 -2.43 -23.15
N ALA A 162 9.46 -3.46 -22.31
CA ALA A 162 8.66 -3.59 -21.09
C ALA A 162 9.00 -2.54 -20.04
N GLU A 163 8.54 -1.30 -20.21
CA GLU A 163 8.57 -0.31 -19.15
C GLU A 163 7.58 -0.72 -18.04
N ILE A 164 8.01 -0.61 -16.76
CA ILE A 164 7.15 -0.90 -15.61
C ILE A 164 6.01 0.12 -15.58
N THR A 165 4.78 -0.37 -15.62
CA THR A 165 3.57 0.46 -15.54
C THR A 165 2.87 0.27 -14.19
N LEU A 166 1.99 1.21 -13.82
CA LEU A 166 1.16 1.08 -12.61
C LEU A 166 0.29 -0.19 -12.64
N ARG A 167 -0.07 -0.67 -13.83
CA ARG A 167 -0.95 -1.82 -14.03
C ARG A 167 -0.20 -3.15 -14.13
N SER A 168 0.96 -3.21 -14.80
CA SER A 168 1.70 -4.45 -15.05
C SER A 168 2.74 -4.74 -13.98
N GLY A 169 3.39 -3.71 -13.41
CA GLY A 169 4.47 -3.83 -12.43
C GLY A 169 4.00 -3.66 -10.98
N VAL A 170 2.91 -4.30 -10.58
CA VAL A 170 2.25 -4.06 -9.27
C VAL A 170 3.20 -4.24 -8.10
N GLU A 171 4.08 -5.25 -8.11
CA GLU A 171 5.01 -5.51 -7.01
C GLU A 171 6.09 -4.44 -6.91
N ASP A 172 6.73 -4.07 -8.02
CA ASP A 172 7.76 -3.02 -8.05
C ASP A 172 7.21 -1.66 -7.64
N VAL A 173 6.00 -1.35 -8.11
CA VAL A 173 5.28 -0.12 -7.76
C VAL A 173 4.94 -0.10 -6.27
N ASN A 174 4.43 -1.20 -5.70
CA ASN A 174 4.15 -1.31 -4.27
C ASN A 174 5.43 -1.17 -3.44
N HIS A 175 6.53 -1.79 -3.82
CA HIS A 175 7.83 -1.61 -3.14
C HIS A 175 8.34 -0.16 -3.21
N SER A 176 8.19 0.48 -4.37
CA SER A 176 8.55 1.91 -4.52
C SER A 176 7.68 2.81 -3.64
N LEU A 177 6.39 2.51 -3.54
CA LEU A 177 5.44 3.23 -2.68
C LEU A 177 5.77 3.02 -1.20
N GLU A 178 6.01 1.78 -0.78
CA GLU A 178 6.39 1.43 0.60
C GLU A 178 7.68 2.15 1.02
N ALA A 179 8.71 2.13 0.18
CA ALA A 179 9.97 2.83 0.44
C ALA A 179 9.76 4.34 0.58
N GLU A 180 8.98 4.97 -0.31
CA GLU A 180 8.71 6.40 -0.27
C GLU A 180 7.91 6.80 0.98
N ILE A 181 6.90 6.00 1.37
CA ILE A 181 6.11 6.25 2.58
C ILE A 181 6.97 6.02 3.82
N SER A 182 7.77 4.95 3.86
CA SER A 182 8.66 4.62 4.98
C SER A 182 9.67 5.72 5.26
N ASP A 183 10.31 6.27 4.22
CA ASP A 183 11.27 7.38 4.35
C ASP A 183 10.62 8.61 4.98
N ARG A 184 9.41 8.98 4.55
CA ARG A 184 8.65 10.11 5.08
C ARG A 184 8.20 9.92 6.53
N LEU A 185 7.74 8.71 6.87
CA LEU A 185 7.17 8.41 8.18
C LEU A 185 8.21 8.06 9.24
N HIS A 186 9.43 7.71 8.85
CA HIS A 186 10.52 7.40 9.78
C HIS A 186 10.84 8.57 10.73
N HIS A 187 10.72 9.81 10.26
CA HIS A 187 10.92 11.00 11.09
C HIS A 187 9.90 11.09 12.22
N ALA A 188 8.67 10.67 11.97
CA ALA A 188 7.60 10.64 12.99
C ALA A 188 7.65 9.39 13.91
N GLY A 189 8.66 8.54 13.78
CA GLY A 189 8.77 7.31 14.58
C GLY A 189 7.74 6.24 14.21
N ILE A 190 7.25 6.26 12.99
CA ILE A 190 6.29 5.30 12.45
C ILE A 190 7.02 4.32 11.55
N LYS A 191 6.74 3.03 11.75
CA LYS A 191 7.21 1.95 10.89
C LYS A 191 6.10 1.53 9.94
N VAL A 192 6.36 1.63 8.65
CA VAL A 192 5.52 1.04 7.62
C VAL A 192 5.86 -0.44 7.52
N ILE A 193 4.83 -1.28 7.52
CA ILE A 193 4.97 -2.73 7.37
C ILE A 193 4.72 -3.10 5.93
N GLU A 194 3.74 -2.43 5.31
CA GLU A 194 3.32 -2.69 3.96
C GLU A 194 2.54 -1.49 3.41
N ALA A 195 2.72 -1.20 2.12
CA ALA A 195 1.88 -0.26 1.39
C ALA A 195 1.53 -0.82 0.02
N ARG A 196 0.24 -0.81 -0.32
CA ARG A 196 -0.27 -1.36 -1.59
C ARG A 196 -1.28 -0.44 -2.23
N ILE A 197 -1.36 -0.51 -3.55
CA ILE A 197 -2.45 0.10 -4.30
C ILE A 197 -3.71 -0.76 -4.11
N SER A 198 -4.80 -0.16 -3.61
CA SER A 198 -6.11 -0.81 -3.43
C SER A 198 -7.06 -0.53 -4.60
N HIS A 199 -6.91 0.63 -5.22
CA HIS A 199 -7.73 1.06 -6.34
C HIS A 199 -6.89 1.76 -7.38
N LEU A 200 -7.06 1.38 -8.64
CA LEU A 200 -6.37 1.99 -9.78
C LEU A 200 -7.30 2.03 -10.98
N ALA A 201 -7.66 3.23 -11.41
CA ALA A 201 -8.54 3.44 -12.56
C ALA A 201 -8.24 4.78 -13.23
N TYR A 202 -8.59 4.92 -14.50
CA TYR A 202 -8.64 6.22 -15.12
C TYR A 202 -9.72 7.10 -14.48
N SER A 203 -9.49 8.41 -14.45
CA SER A 203 -10.53 9.33 -14.00
C SER A 203 -11.75 9.28 -14.95
N GLN A 204 -12.93 9.55 -14.41
CA GLN A 204 -14.19 9.48 -15.19
C GLN A 204 -14.16 10.36 -16.45
N GLU A 205 -13.39 11.44 -16.43
CA GLU A 205 -13.28 12.40 -17.54
C GLU A 205 -12.66 11.77 -18.79
N ILE A 206 -11.71 10.84 -18.65
CA ILE A 206 -10.99 10.23 -19.77
C ILE A 206 -11.27 8.73 -19.94
N ALA A 207 -12.00 8.13 -19.00
CA ALA A 207 -12.21 6.67 -18.98
C ALA A 207 -12.80 6.14 -20.30
N SER A 208 -13.80 6.83 -20.89
CA SER A 208 -14.42 6.43 -22.16
C SER A 208 -13.44 6.54 -23.33
N ALA A 209 -12.67 7.62 -23.41
CA ALA A 209 -11.68 7.81 -24.47
C ALA A 209 -10.56 6.78 -24.37
N MET A 210 -10.08 6.47 -23.16
CA MET A 210 -9.06 5.44 -22.95
C MET A 210 -9.56 4.03 -23.27
N LEU A 211 -10.81 3.73 -22.95
CA LEU A 211 -11.44 2.46 -23.36
C LEU A 211 -11.48 2.31 -24.88
N GLN A 212 -11.88 3.36 -25.61
CA GLN A 212 -11.88 3.37 -27.06
C GLN A 212 -10.46 3.17 -27.63
N ARG A 213 -9.46 3.84 -27.04
CA ARG A 213 -8.05 3.66 -27.42
C ARG A 213 -7.61 2.22 -27.19
N GLN A 214 -7.91 1.62 -26.02
CA GLN A 214 -7.59 0.22 -25.72
C GLN A 214 -8.23 -0.74 -26.74
N GLN A 215 -9.52 -0.52 -27.06
CA GLN A 215 -10.23 -1.32 -28.06
C GLN A 215 -9.58 -1.21 -29.44
N ALA A 216 -9.26 0.01 -29.87
CA ALA A 216 -8.61 0.22 -31.17
C ALA A 216 -7.23 -0.47 -31.25
N THR A 217 -6.41 -0.33 -30.22
CA THR A 217 -5.09 -0.98 -30.13
C THR A 217 -5.23 -2.51 -30.12
N ALA A 218 -6.19 -3.05 -29.37
CA ALA A 218 -6.46 -4.48 -29.33
C ALA A 218 -6.91 -5.03 -30.69
N ILE A 219 -7.76 -4.30 -31.42
CA ILE A 219 -8.20 -4.68 -32.78
C ILE A 219 -7.01 -4.69 -33.73
N VAL A 220 -6.17 -3.66 -33.72
CA VAL A 220 -4.98 -3.58 -34.58
C VAL A 220 -4.01 -4.72 -34.27
N ALA A 221 -3.74 -4.98 -32.99
CA ALA A 221 -2.87 -6.06 -32.56
C ALA A 221 -3.41 -7.46 -32.97
N ALA A 222 -4.73 -7.67 -32.81
CA ALA A 222 -5.38 -8.89 -33.26
C ALA A 222 -5.28 -9.09 -34.79
N ARG A 223 -5.54 -8.01 -35.54
CA ARG A 223 -5.40 -8.06 -37.02
C ARG A 223 -3.98 -8.35 -37.47
N ARG A 224 -2.98 -7.73 -36.84
CA ARG A 224 -1.57 -8.01 -37.10
C ARG A 224 -1.26 -9.49 -36.91
N LYS A 225 -1.70 -10.11 -35.82
CA LYS A 225 -1.53 -11.54 -35.56
C LYS A 225 -2.23 -12.44 -36.60
N ILE A 226 -3.43 -12.02 -37.05
CA ILE A 226 -4.14 -12.74 -38.11
C ILE A 226 -3.34 -12.69 -39.42
N VAL A 227 -2.83 -11.53 -39.82
CA VAL A 227 -2.01 -11.36 -41.02
C VAL A 227 -0.72 -12.17 -40.92
N ASP A 228 0.00 -12.05 -39.78
CA ASP A 228 1.26 -12.80 -39.58
C ASP A 228 1.02 -14.33 -39.64
N GLY A 229 -0.08 -14.78 -39.01
CA GLY A 229 -0.50 -16.20 -39.09
C GLY A 229 -0.89 -16.62 -40.50
N ALA A 230 -1.61 -15.77 -41.25
CA ALA A 230 -1.99 -16.05 -42.63
C ALA A 230 -0.76 -16.15 -43.55
N VAL A 231 0.20 -15.23 -43.42
CA VAL A 231 1.47 -15.28 -44.15
C VAL A 231 2.21 -16.60 -43.89
N GLY A 232 2.37 -16.97 -42.61
CA GLY A 232 3.03 -18.23 -42.26
C GLY A 232 2.30 -19.47 -42.77
N MET A 233 0.96 -19.49 -42.76
CA MET A 233 0.19 -20.60 -43.36
C MET A 233 0.36 -20.70 -44.88
N VAL A 234 0.38 -19.58 -45.57
CA VAL A 234 0.59 -19.53 -47.03
C VAL A 234 2.01 -20.01 -47.39
N GLU A 235 3.01 -19.56 -46.63
CA GLU A 235 4.41 -19.96 -46.79
C GLU A 235 4.57 -21.46 -46.60
N MET A 236 4.05 -22.04 -45.51
CA MET A 236 4.06 -23.50 -45.29
C MET A 236 3.33 -24.27 -46.39
N ALA A 237 2.18 -23.78 -46.83
CA ALA A 237 1.43 -24.45 -47.91
C ALA A 237 2.20 -24.49 -49.25
N LEU A 238 2.86 -23.40 -49.61
CA LEU A 238 3.67 -23.32 -50.83
C LEU A 238 4.91 -24.22 -50.75
N GLU A 239 5.55 -24.29 -49.57
CA GLU A 239 6.71 -25.15 -49.35
C GLU A 239 6.33 -26.62 -49.40
N ASP A 240 5.23 -27.02 -48.75
CA ASP A 240 4.70 -28.41 -48.81
C ASP A 240 4.34 -28.85 -50.23
N LEU A 241 3.71 -27.99 -51.02
CA LEU A 241 3.36 -28.28 -52.42
C LEU A 241 4.61 -28.46 -53.28
N LYS A 242 5.65 -27.68 -53.06
CA LYS A 242 6.93 -27.78 -53.75
C LYS A 242 7.66 -29.07 -53.36
N ILE A 243 7.73 -29.43 -52.08
CA ILE A 243 8.39 -30.67 -51.62
C ILE A 243 7.69 -31.92 -52.16
N LYS A 244 6.37 -31.92 -52.19
CA LYS A 244 5.56 -33.04 -52.68
C LYS A 244 5.51 -33.13 -54.18
N GLY A 245 6.07 -32.17 -54.94
CA GLY A 245 6.09 -32.17 -56.40
C GLY A 245 4.71 -32.12 -57.06
N ILE A 246 3.69 -31.60 -56.31
CA ILE A 246 2.30 -31.64 -56.78
C ILE A 246 2.07 -30.59 -57.88
N VAL A 247 2.74 -29.44 -57.77
CA VAL A 247 2.56 -28.31 -58.69
C VAL A 247 3.87 -27.54 -58.82
N ASP A 248 4.29 -27.24 -60.01
CA ASP A 248 5.37 -26.31 -60.35
C ASP A 248 4.73 -24.98 -60.82
N PHE A 249 4.66 -24.00 -60.01
CA PHE A 249 4.01 -22.72 -60.33
C PHE A 249 5.01 -21.74 -60.94
N GLU A 250 4.65 -21.16 -62.05
CA GLU A 250 5.25 -19.91 -62.53
C GLU A 250 5.04 -18.80 -61.53
N GLU A 251 5.97 -17.87 -61.42
CA GLU A 251 5.93 -16.81 -60.41
C GLU A 251 4.63 -15.96 -60.41
N GLU A 252 4.05 -15.72 -61.63
CA GLU A 252 2.77 -15.00 -61.74
C GLU A 252 1.58 -15.78 -61.14
N LYS A 253 1.53 -17.08 -61.38
CA LYS A 253 0.47 -17.96 -60.84
C LYS A 253 0.61 -18.11 -59.33
N LYS A 254 1.84 -18.15 -58.81
CA LYS A 254 2.15 -18.18 -57.38
C LYS A 254 1.71 -16.91 -56.71
N ALA A 255 1.99 -15.72 -57.27
CA ALA A 255 1.54 -14.44 -56.76
C ALA A 255 0.01 -14.31 -56.68
N ALA A 256 -0.69 -14.77 -57.72
CA ALA A 256 -2.16 -14.77 -57.74
C ALA A 256 -2.75 -15.71 -56.68
N MET A 257 -2.16 -16.91 -56.48
CA MET A 257 -2.57 -17.86 -55.45
C MET A 257 -2.35 -17.31 -54.05
N VAL A 258 -1.19 -16.70 -53.77
CA VAL A 258 -0.90 -16.04 -52.50
C VAL A 258 -1.92 -14.92 -52.21
N SER A 259 -2.20 -14.06 -53.17
CA SER A 259 -3.17 -12.99 -53.03
C SER A 259 -4.58 -13.52 -52.69
N ASN A 260 -5.04 -14.57 -53.37
CA ASN A 260 -6.33 -15.17 -53.13
C ASN A 260 -6.42 -15.84 -51.75
N LEU A 261 -5.38 -16.57 -51.35
CA LEU A 261 -5.30 -17.19 -50.01
C LEU A 261 -5.27 -16.13 -48.90
N MET A 262 -4.50 -15.06 -49.09
CA MET A 262 -4.44 -13.96 -48.10
C MET A 262 -5.80 -13.28 -47.96
N VAL A 263 -6.54 -13.05 -49.04
CA VAL A 263 -7.90 -12.47 -48.95
C VAL A 263 -8.83 -13.37 -48.16
N VAL A 264 -8.78 -14.69 -48.37
CA VAL A 264 -9.62 -15.66 -47.66
C VAL A 264 -9.22 -15.74 -46.17
N LEU A 265 -7.91 -15.83 -45.87
CA LEU A 265 -7.40 -16.04 -44.51
C LEU A 265 -7.48 -14.77 -43.66
N CYS A 266 -7.36 -13.59 -44.26
CA CYS A 266 -7.46 -12.29 -43.54
C CYS A 266 -8.88 -11.73 -43.52
N SER A 267 -9.86 -12.38 -44.12
CA SER A 267 -11.26 -11.90 -44.15
C SER A 267 -11.94 -12.12 -42.80
N ASP A 268 -12.70 -11.11 -42.37
CA ASP A 268 -13.55 -11.20 -41.15
C ASP A 268 -14.82 -12.06 -41.36
N ARG A 269 -15.12 -12.46 -42.62
CA ARG A 269 -16.28 -13.27 -42.99
C ARG A 269 -15.82 -14.57 -43.64
N ALA A 270 -16.55 -15.64 -43.34
CA ALA A 270 -16.32 -16.91 -44.05
C ALA A 270 -16.45 -16.70 -45.57
N ALA A 271 -15.42 -17.08 -46.32
CA ALA A 271 -15.44 -16.98 -47.77
C ALA A 271 -16.50 -17.95 -48.32
N SER A 272 -17.42 -17.45 -49.12
CA SER A 272 -18.34 -18.27 -49.89
C SER A 272 -17.68 -18.60 -51.26
N PRO A 273 -17.23 -19.85 -51.51
CA PRO A 273 -16.61 -20.17 -52.78
C PRO A 273 -17.65 -20.09 -53.91
N VAL A 274 -17.39 -19.25 -54.90
CA VAL A 274 -18.20 -19.18 -56.12
C VAL A 274 -17.47 -20.07 -57.15
N LEU A 275 -18.00 -21.26 -57.40
CA LEU A 275 -17.49 -22.15 -58.44
C LEU A 275 -18.06 -21.71 -59.79
N ASN A 276 -17.21 -21.20 -60.66
CA ASN A 276 -17.60 -20.92 -62.03
C ASN A 276 -17.53 -22.24 -62.87
N VAL A 277 -18.68 -22.90 -63.03
CA VAL A 277 -18.78 -24.18 -63.73
C VAL A 277 -18.80 -23.99 -65.25
N GLY A 278 -18.71 -22.78 -65.79
CA GLY A 278 -18.95 -22.46 -67.20
C GLY A 278 -17.78 -22.56 -68.16
N THR A 279 -16.55 -22.92 -67.72
CA THR A 279 -15.37 -22.93 -68.59
C THR A 279 -14.66 -24.28 -68.68
N LEU A 280 -15.34 -25.44 -68.44
CA LEU A 280 -14.76 -26.77 -68.57
C LEU A 280 -14.96 -27.39 -70.00
N ASN A 281 -15.50 -26.62 -70.92
CA ASN A 281 -15.60 -27.06 -72.31
C ASN A 281 -15.11 -25.97 -73.29
N GLN A 282 -13.81 -25.90 -73.53
CA GLN A 282 -13.19 -25.55 -74.79
C GLN A 282 -11.77 -26.13 -74.84
#